data_7656267fe74dd0e02a7456998551b0b2
#
_entry.id   7656267fe74dd0e02a7456998551b0b2
#
_cell.length_a   1.000
_cell.length_b   1.000
_cell.length_c   1.000
_cell.angle_alpha   90.00
_cell.angle_beta   90.00
_cell.angle_gamma   90.00
#
_symmetry.space_group_name_H-M   'P 1'
#
loop_
_entity.id
_entity.type
_entity.pdbx_description
1 polymer ?
#
loop_
_entity_poly.entity_id
_entity_poly.type
_entity_poly.pdbx_seq_one_letter_code
_entity_poly.pdbx_strand_id
1 'polypeptide(L)'
;MTEFPYIPEYITVHLGPPNQPARNVTVPFLEYIQNVASSELYPTWPENALRANIYAQVSFALNRIYTEWYRSRGYDFDITNSTAYDQAFVEGRDIFDNVAEIVNEIFDQYLARPGYIQPLFSAYCDGRRVQCAGLSPWGPVDLAQQGLTPYEILTYYY
;
A
#
# COMPACT_ATOMS: atom_id res chain seq x y z
N MET A 1 11.52 -24.81 -0.28
CA MET A 1 11.42 -23.49 -0.93
C MET A 1 9.99 -22.99 -0.81
N THR A 2 9.85 -21.75 -0.43
CA THR A 2 8.52 -21.14 -0.32
C THR A 2 8.07 -20.70 -1.70
N GLU A 3 6.92 -21.17 -2.14
CA GLU A 3 6.38 -20.83 -3.46
C GLU A 3 5.51 -19.57 -3.42
N PHE A 4 5.15 -19.09 -2.20
CA PHE A 4 4.29 -17.93 -2.02
C PHE A 4 5.04 -16.84 -1.25
N PRO A 5 4.76 -15.56 -1.51
CA PRO A 5 5.30 -14.49 -0.72
C PRO A 5 4.90 -14.67 0.74
N TYR A 6 5.86 -14.50 1.60
CA TYR A 6 5.64 -14.54 3.03
C TYR A 6 5.07 -13.19 3.49
N ILE A 7 3.99 -13.21 4.26
CA ILE A 7 3.47 -12.00 4.87
C ILE A 7 4.34 -11.68 6.07
N PRO A 8 5.09 -10.57 6.05
CA PRO A 8 6.05 -10.26 7.11
C PRO A 8 5.34 -9.86 8.40
N GLU A 9 5.98 -10.15 9.52
CA GLU A 9 5.51 -9.67 10.81
C GLU A 9 5.86 -8.18 10.98
N TYR A 10 7.02 -7.78 10.47
CA TYR A 10 7.53 -6.41 10.60
C TYR A 10 7.98 -5.88 9.24
N ILE A 11 8.02 -4.54 9.14
CA ILE A 11 8.56 -3.85 7.97
C ILE A 11 9.46 -2.72 8.46
N THR A 12 10.60 -2.53 7.79
CA THR A 12 11.54 -1.45 8.11
C THR A 12 11.34 -0.30 7.15
N VAL A 13 11.05 0.87 7.69
CA VAL A 13 10.70 2.08 6.94
C VAL A 13 11.79 3.12 7.10
N HIS A 14 12.32 3.60 5.98
CA HIS A 14 13.25 4.72 5.94
C HIS A 14 12.46 6.03 5.91
N LEU A 15 12.75 6.93 6.84
CA LEU A 15 11.96 8.17 7.02
C LEU A 15 12.53 9.31 6.18
N GLY A 16 12.56 9.11 4.87
CA GLY A 16 13.05 10.09 3.90
C GLY A 16 13.28 9.46 2.54
N PRO A 17 13.70 10.24 1.54
CA PRO A 17 14.06 9.69 0.24
C PRO A 17 15.18 8.64 0.37
N PRO A 18 15.22 7.63 -0.50
CA PRO A 18 16.13 6.50 -0.31
C PRO A 18 17.61 6.90 -0.39
N ASN A 19 17.93 7.93 -1.15
CA ASN A 19 19.30 8.38 -1.37
C ASN A 19 19.77 9.44 -0.36
N GLN A 20 19.01 9.68 0.69
CA GLN A 20 19.36 10.67 1.72
C GLN A 20 19.43 10.01 3.10
N PRO A 21 20.34 10.48 3.98
CA PRO A 21 20.38 9.98 5.35
C PRO A 21 19.09 10.27 6.09
N ALA A 22 18.54 9.27 6.76
CA ALA A 22 17.35 9.42 7.58
C ALA A 22 17.26 8.23 8.53
N ARG A 23 16.40 8.34 9.54
CA ARG A 23 16.19 7.28 10.51
C ARG A 23 15.35 6.16 9.90
N ASN A 24 15.69 4.92 10.20
CA ASN A 24 14.87 3.76 9.89
C ASN A 24 14.08 3.37 11.13
N VAL A 25 12.80 3.02 10.94
CA VAL A 25 11.96 2.48 12.00
C VAL A 25 11.42 1.13 11.56
N THR A 26 11.34 0.19 12.50
CA THR A 26 10.76 -1.13 12.24
C THR A 26 9.46 -1.22 13.01
N VAL A 27 8.37 -1.48 12.29
CA VAL A 27 7.02 -1.52 12.85
C VAL A 27 6.31 -2.80 12.40
N PRO A 28 5.29 -3.27 13.15
CA PRO A 28 4.48 -4.38 12.67
C PRO A 28 3.85 -4.06 11.32
N PHE A 29 3.84 -5.02 10.42
CA PHE A 29 3.32 -4.82 9.06
C PHE A 29 1.87 -4.35 9.09
N LEU A 30 1.05 -4.94 9.96
CA LEU A 30 -0.35 -4.54 10.14
C LEU A 30 -0.45 -3.04 10.48
N GLU A 31 0.34 -2.59 11.44
CA GLU A 31 0.32 -1.18 11.86
C GLU A 31 0.83 -0.26 10.75
N TYR A 32 1.80 -0.72 9.96
CA TYR A 32 2.29 0.04 8.82
C TYR A 32 1.16 0.30 7.82
N ILE A 33 0.42 -0.74 7.44
CA ILE A 33 -0.69 -0.59 6.48
C ILE A 33 -1.80 0.28 7.06
N GLN A 34 -2.14 0.13 8.33
CA GLN A 34 -3.13 1.00 8.99
C GLN A 34 -2.71 2.47 8.94
N ASN A 35 -1.43 2.73 9.15
CA ASN A 35 -0.87 4.08 9.10
C ASN A 35 -0.92 4.66 7.69
N VAL A 36 -0.47 3.90 6.69
CA VAL A 36 -0.49 4.34 5.29
C VAL A 36 -1.92 4.63 4.85
N ALA A 37 -2.85 3.72 5.15
CA ALA A 37 -4.25 3.90 4.77
C ALA A 37 -4.85 5.14 5.42
N SER A 38 -4.58 5.36 6.71
CA SER A 38 -5.07 6.55 7.42
C SER A 38 -4.41 7.84 6.94
N SER A 39 -3.20 7.75 6.36
CA SER A 39 -2.48 8.91 5.84
C SER A 39 -2.92 9.29 4.43
N GLU A 40 -3.37 8.33 3.64
CA GLU A 40 -3.67 8.55 2.22
C GLU A 40 -5.17 8.61 1.91
N LEU A 41 -6.02 8.07 2.78
CA LEU A 41 -7.45 7.92 2.52
C LEU A 41 -8.28 8.69 3.53
N TYR A 42 -9.51 9.06 3.12
CA TYR A 42 -10.47 9.68 4.03
C TYR A 42 -11.41 8.60 4.59
N PRO A 43 -11.63 8.56 5.92
CA PRO A 43 -12.47 7.53 6.53
C PRO A 43 -13.93 7.63 6.14
N THR A 44 -14.36 8.75 5.56
CA THR A 44 -15.73 8.99 5.12
C THR A 44 -16.03 8.46 3.72
N TRP A 45 -15.03 7.95 3.02
CA TRP A 45 -15.23 7.41 1.68
C TRP A 45 -16.04 6.11 1.71
N PRO A 46 -16.71 5.74 0.59
CA PRO A 46 -17.41 4.47 0.51
C PRO A 46 -16.50 3.30 0.86
N GLU A 47 -17.03 2.30 1.57
CA GLU A 47 -16.23 1.17 2.03
C GLU A 47 -15.54 0.42 0.89
N ASN A 48 -16.22 0.23 -0.25
CA ASN A 48 -15.62 -0.46 -1.39
C ASN A 48 -14.42 0.32 -1.96
N ALA A 49 -14.44 1.65 -1.91
CA ALA A 49 -13.32 2.47 -2.31
C ALA A 49 -12.15 2.32 -1.33
N LEU A 50 -12.43 2.31 -0.03
CA LEU A 50 -11.41 2.09 0.99
C LEU A 50 -10.77 0.71 0.81
N ARG A 51 -11.57 -0.33 0.63
CA ARG A 51 -11.08 -1.70 0.43
C ARG A 51 -10.18 -1.81 -0.81
N ALA A 52 -10.62 -1.24 -1.94
CA ALA A 52 -9.83 -1.28 -3.17
C ALA A 52 -8.47 -0.58 -2.98
N ASN A 53 -8.45 0.60 -2.37
CA ASN A 53 -7.21 1.32 -2.10
C ASN A 53 -6.30 0.54 -1.17
N ILE A 54 -6.85 -0.07 -0.13
CA ILE A 54 -6.05 -0.82 0.86
C ILE A 54 -5.45 -2.07 0.23
N TYR A 55 -6.19 -2.81 -0.61
CA TYR A 55 -5.61 -3.93 -1.37
C TYR A 55 -4.41 -3.47 -2.20
N ALA A 56 -4.51 -2.33 -2.86
CA ALA A 56 -3.41 -1.78 -3.65
C ALA A 56 -2.22 -1.41 -2.75
N GLN A 57 -2.49 -0.83 -1.58
CA GLN A 57 -1.44 -0.46 -0.62
C GLN A 57 -0.71 -1.68 -0.05
N VAL A 58 -1.44 -2.73 0.30
CA VAL A 58 -0.85 -3.99 0.77
C VAL A 58 0.04 -4.59 -0.31
N SER A 59 -0.46 -4.65 -1.54
CA SER A 59 0.28 -5.25 -2.65
C SER A 59 1.55 -4.46 -2.98
N PHE A 60 1.48 -3.14 -2.94
CA PHE A 60 2.65 -2.29 -3.17
C PHE A 60 3.75 -2.57 -2.14
N ALA A 61 3.39 -2.57 -0.87
CA ALA A 61 4.36 -2.81 0.20
C ALA A 61 4.95 -4.23 0.11
N LEU A 62 4.12 -5.23 -0.14
CA LEU A 62 4.58 -6.61 -0.30
C LEU A 62 5.47 -6.78 -1.52
N ASN A 63 5.19 -6.07 -2.61
CA ASN A 63 6.06 -6.09 -3.79
C ASN A 63 7.46 -5.58 -3.45
N ARG A 64 7.56 -4.47 -2.72
CA ARG A 64 8.85 -3.92 -2.28
C ARG A 64 9.64 -4.92 -1.44
N ILE A 65 8.97 -5.64 -0.56
CA ILE A 65 9.60 -6.65 0.30
C ILE A 65 9.97 -7.89 -0.52
N TYR A 66 9.03 -8.42 -1.30
CA TYR A 66 9.22 -9.64 -2.06
C TYR A 66 10.35 -9.51 -3.09
N THR A 67 10.42 -8.38 -3.78
CA THR A 67 11.46 -8.12 -4.79
C THR A 67 12.77 -7.63 -4.16
N GLU A 68 12.80 -7.40 -2.86
CA GLU A 68 13.93 -6.81 -2.15
C GLU A 68 14.40 -5.53 -2.84
N TRP A 69 13.45 -4.69 -3.26
CA TRP A 69 13.72 -3.54 -4.12
C TRP A 69 14.87 -2.67 -3.60
N TYR A 70 14.82 -2.31 -2.30
CA TYR A 70 15.88 -1.51 -1.70
C TYR A 70 17.04 -2.36 -1.20
N ARG A 71 16.77 -3.49 -0.55
CA ARG A 71 17.81 -4.34 0.02
C ARG A 71 18.72 -4.90 -1.04
N SER A 72 18.22 -5.25 -2.22
CA SER A 72 19.05 -5.73 -3.34
C SER A 72 19.96 -4.63 -3.89
N ARG A 73 19.67 -3.37 -3.58
CA ARG A 73 20.48 -2.21 -3.99
C ARG A 73 21.41 -1.72 -2.91
N GLY A 74 21.56 -2.48 -1.81
CA GLY A 74 22.50 -2.18 -0.73
C GLY A 74 21.93 -1.33 0.39
N TYR A 75 20.64 -1.06 0.39
CA TYR A 75 19.99 -0.32 1.49
C TYR A 75 19.56 -1.29 2.59
N ASP A 76 19.42 -0.77 3.81
CA ASP A 76 19.09 -1.55 5.00
C ASP A 76 17.64 -1.35 5.45
N PHE A 77 16.73 -1.09 4.50
CA PHE A 77 15.30 -0.91 4.77
C PHE A 77 14.48 -1.54 3.65
N ASP A 78 13.19 -1.74 3.93
CA ASP A 78 12.26 -2.37 2.98
C ASP A 78 11.55 -1.35 2.10
N ILE A 79 11.24 -0.19 2.65
CA ILE A 79 10.41 0.82 2.00
C ILE A 79 10.74 2.19 2.58
N THR A 80 10.32 3.26 1.90
CA THR A 80 10.46 4.62 2.40
C THR A 80 9.10 5.23 2.70
N ASN A 81 9.08 6.31 3.48
CA ASN A 81 7.87 7.11 3.66
C ASN A 81 7.76 8.26 2.65
N SER A 82 8.63 8.28 1.65
CA SER A 82 8.60 9.30 0.61
C SER A 82 7.54 8.96 -0.42
N THR A 83 6.54 9.83 -0.59
CA THR A 83 5.48 9.64 -1.56
C THR A 83 5.95 9.76 -3.00
N ALA A 84 7.15 10.29 -3.23
CA ALA A 84 7.77 10.31 -4.55
C ALA A 84 8.24 8.92 -4.99
N TYR A 85 8.51 8.03 -4.03
CA TYR A 85 9.02 6.68 -4.30
C TYR A 85 8.07 5.59 -3.83
N ASP A 86 7.43 5.76 -2.68
CA ASP A 86 6.64 4.72 -2.04
C ASP A 86 5.33 5.27 -1.48
N GLN A 87 5.10 5.11 -0.19
CA GLN A 87 3.81 5.36 0.44
C GLN A 87 3.93 6.38 1.57
N ALA A 88 2.82 7.04 1.88
CA ALA A 88 2.76 8.02 2.96
C ALA A 88 2.64 7.30 4.31
N PHE A 89 3.77 7.15 4.99
CA PHE A 89 3.82 6.66 6.37
C PHE A 89 4.17 7.85 7.27
N VAL A 90 3.35 8.11 8.28
CA VAL A 90 3.55 9.21 9.22
C VAL A 90 3.67 8.63 10.62
N GLU A 91 4.91 8.55 11.12
CA GLU A 91 5.18 7.97 12.43
C GLU A 91 4.37 8.67 13.52
N GLY A 92 3.65 7.86 14.32
CA GLY A 92 2.92 8.37 15.48
C GLY A 92 1.55 8.98 15.20
N ARG A 93 1.08 8.95 13.96
CA ARG A 93 -0.24 9.50 13.66
C ARG A 93 -1.36 8.63 14.22
N ASP A 94 -2.52 9.25 14.46
CA ASP A 94 -3.72 8.54 14.85
C ASP A 94 -4.27 7.70 13.68
N ILE A 95 -4.85 6.55 14.02
CA ILE A 95 -5.42 5.63 13.04
C ILE A 95 -6.95 5.70 13.14
N PHE A 96 -7.63 5.81 11.99
CA PHE A 96 -9.09 5.82 11.95
C PHE A 96 -9.64 4.41 12.22
N ASP A 97 -10.63 4.29 13.08
CA ASP A 97 -11.16 2.99 13.52
C ASP A 97 -11.70 2.15 12.38
N ASN A 98 -12.50 2.74 11.48
CA ASN A 98 -13.06 2.00 10.35
C ASN A 98 -11.99 1.55 9.36
N VAL A 99 -10.96 2.37 9.17
CA VAL A 99 -9.82 2.01 8.31
C VAL A 99 -9.06 0.86 8.93
N ALA A 100 -8.80 0.91 10.24
CA ALA A 100 -8.13 -0.16 10.97
C ALA A 100 -8.89 -1.48 10.86
N GLU A 101 -10.21 -1.47 10.95
CA GLU A 101 -11.03 -2.67 10.81
C GLU A 101 -10.88 -3.31 9.43
N ILE A 102 -10.88 -2.51 8.37
CA ILE A 102 -10.70 -3.02 7.01
C ILE A 102 -9.30 -3.63 6.86
N VAL A 103 -8.28 -2.94 7.35
CA VAL A 103 -6.90 -3.45 7.27
C VAL A 103 -6.78 -4.78 8.04
N ASN A 104 -7.41 -4.88 9.22
CA ASN A 104 -7.39 -6.13 9.99
C ASN A 104 -7.96 -7.31 9.20
N GLU A 105 -8.95 -7.06 8.34
CA GLU A 105 -9.54 -8.12 7.52
C GLU A 105 -8.67 -8.52 6.33
N ILE A 106 -7.95 -7.57 5.70
CA ILE A 106 -7.37 -7.81 4.39
C ILE A 106 -5.86 -7.62 4.30
N PHE A 107 -5.16 -7.35 5.40
CA PHE A 107 -3.72 -7.05 5.38
C PHE A 107 -2.85 -8.22 4.86
N ASP A 108 -3.37 -9.43 4.91
CA ASP A 108 -2.67 -10.63 4.44
C ASP A 108 -3.10 -11.06 3.03
N GLN A 109 -3.85 -10.21 2.35
CA GLN A 109 -4.31 -10.45 0.98
C GLN A 109 -3.67 -9.43 0.05
N TYR A 110 -3.24 -9.90 -1.11
CA TYR A 110 -2.56 -9.02 -2.06
C TYR A 110 -3.00 -9.31 -3.48
N LEU A 111 -2.73 -8.33 -4.36
CA LEU A 111 -3.03 -8.44 -5.79
C LEU A 111 -1.87 -9.16 -6.49
N ALA A 112 -2.22 -10.08 -7.38
CA ALA A 112 -1.25 -10.73 -8.25
C ALA A 112 -1.90 -10.97 -9.61
N ARG A 113 -1.07 -11.06 -10.64
CA ARG A 113 -1.58 -11.42 -11.96
C ARG A 113 -1.87 -12.91 -12.00
N PRO A 114 -2.87 -13.37 -12.78
CA PRO A 114 -3.16 -14.80 -12.90
C PRO A 114 -1.91 -15.60 -13.27
N GLY A 115 -1.67 -16.68 -12.51
CA GLY A 115 -0.53 -17.55 -12.73
C GLY A 115 0.78 -17.11 -12.08
N TYR A 116 0.79 -15.97 -11.40
CA TYR A 116 1.97 -15.43 -10.72
C TYR A 116 1.74 -15.33 -9.22
N ILE A 117 2.78 -15.59 -8.43
CA ILE A 117 2.73 -15.44 -6.97
C ILE A 117 3.30 -14.11 -6.51
N GLN A 118 4.04 -13.41 -7.37
CA GLN A 118 4.62 -12.12 -7.03
C GLN A 118 3.53 -11.09 -6.79
N PRO A 119 3.57 -10.35 -5.66
CA PRO A 119 2.64 -9.25 -5.44
C PRO A 119 2.76 -8.20 -6.54
N LEU A 120 1.62 -7.73 -7.04
CA LEU A 120 1.59 -6.73 -8.10
C LEU A 120 2.22 -5.43 -7.60
N PHE A 121 3.06 -4.81 -8.43
CA PHE A 121 3.51 -3.44 -8.19
C PHE A 121 2.34 -2.52 -8.52
N SER A 122 1.47 -2.33 -7.54
CA SER A 122 0.21 -1.59 -7.68
C SER A 122 0.46 -0.09 -7.50
N ALA A 123 1.14 0.51 -8.47
CA ALA A 123 1.45 1.94 -8.44
C ALA A 123 0.17 2.77 -8.43
N TYR A 124 0.19 3.86 -7.70
CA TYR A 124 -0.92 4.79 -7.63
C TYR A 124 -0.40 6.21 -7.35
N CYS A 125 -1.24 7.20 -7.61
CA CYS A 125 -0.91 8.60 -7.37
C CYS A 125 -2.19 9.39 -7.13
N ASP A 126 -2.06 10.65 -6.70
CA ASP A 126 -3.23 11.47 -6.38
C ASP A 126 -4.07 11.86 -7.60
N GLY A 127 -3.52 11.72 -8.80
CA GLY A 127 -4.24 12.04 -10.04
C GLY A 127 -4.45 13.52 -10.28
N ARG A 128 -4.05 14.36 -9.35
CA ARG A 128 -4.19 15.83 -9.45
C ARG A 128 -2.87 16.51 -9.74
N ARG A 129 -1.83 16.15 -8.97
CA ARG A 129 -0.49 16.73 -9.11
C ARG A 129 0.37 15.94 -10.07
N VAL A 130 0.19 14.64 -10.09
CA VAL A 130 0.98 13.70 -10.89
C VAL A 130 0.04 12.78 -11.64
N GLN A 131 0.24 12.66 -12.94
CA GLN A 131 -0.44 11.66 -13.76
C GLN A 131 0.36 10.37 -13.71
N CYS A 132 -0.29 9.26 -13.50
CA CYS A 132 0.37 7.96 -13.47
C CYS A 132 -0.53 6.89 -14.09
N ALA A 133 0.08 5.76 -14.45
CA ALA A 133 -0.62 4.64 -15.09
C ALA A 133 -1.26 3.70 -14.07
N GLY A 134 -1.46 4.13 -12.85
CA GLY A 134 -2.02 3.32 -11.79
C GLY A 134 -3.28 3.90 -11.23
N LEU A 135 -3.65 3.39 -10.07
CA LEU A 135 -4.83 3.80 -9.35
C LEU A 135 -4.66 5.19 -8.75
N SER A 136 -5.67 6.05 -8.92
CA SER A 136 -5.79 7.29 -8.16
C SER A 136 -6.69 7.01 -6.96
N PRO A 137 -6.33 7.43 -5.73
CA PRO A 137 -7.18 7.17 -4.57
C PRO A 137 -8.62 7.70 -4.72
N TRP A 138 -8.81 8.79 -5.45
CA TRP A 138 -10.13 9.36 -5.69
C TRP A 138 -10.94 8.61 -6.74
N GLY A 139 -10.29 7.96 -7.72
CA GLY A 139 -10.98 7.19 -8.76
C GLY A 139 -11.88 6.09 -8.19
N PRO A 140 -11.42 5.26 -7.25
CA PRO A 140 -12.26 4.26 -6.61
C PRO A 140 -13.48 4.82 -5.91
N VAL A 141 -13.44 6.07 -5.41
CA VAL A 141 -14.61 6.71 -4.79
C VAL A 141 -15.74 6.83 -5.81
N ASP A 142 -15.44 7.34 -7.00
CA ASP A 142 -16.45 7.48 -8.06
C ASP A 142 -17.00 6.12 -8.48
N LEU A 143 -16.13 5.13 -8.66
CA LEU A 143 -16.56 3.78 -9.06
C LEU A 143 -17.39 3.10 -7.97
N ALA A 144 -17.01 3.27 -6.70
CA ALA A 144 -17.76 2.72 -5.59
C ALA A 144 -19.15 3.36 -5.49
N GLN A 145 -19.26 4.66 -5.78
CA GLN A 145 -20.56 5.35 -5.81
C GLN A 145 -21.45 4.84 -6.94
N GLN A 146 -20.87 4.27 -7.99
CA GLN A 146 -21.58 3.61 -9.07
C GLN A 146 -21.94 2.15 -8.73
N GLY A 147 -21.60 1.67 -7.55
CA GLY A 147 -21.94 0.34 -7.08
C GLY A 147 -20.93 -0.75 -7.39
N LEU A 148 -19.73 -0.40 -7.85
CA LEU A 148 -18.70 -1.39 -8.15
C LEU A 148 -18.13 -1.99 -6.85
N THR A 149 -17.84 -3.30 -6.91
CA THR A 149 -17.18 -4.02 -5.81
C THR A 149 -15.68 -3.68 -5.81
N PRO A 150 -14.95 -3.98 -4.70
CA PRO A 150 -13.50 -3.78 -4.70
C PRO A 150 -12.78 -4.49 -5.83
N TYR A 151 -13.16 -5.72 -6.15
CA TYR A 151 -12.58 -6.47 -7.25
C TYR A 151 -12.80 -5.77 -8.60
N GLU A 152 -14.03 -5.31 -8.85
CA GLU A 152 -14.37 -4.59 -10.08
C GLU A 152 -13.59 -3.28 -10.20
N ILE A 153 -13.44 -2.55 -9.09
CA ILE A 153 -12.64 -1.32 -9.06
C ILE A 153 -11.18 -1.62 -9.41
N LEU A 154 -10.61 -2.64 -8.79
CA LEU A 154 -9.21 -3.00 -9.01
C LEU A 154 -8.96 -3.47 -10.44
N THR A 155 -9.88 -4.22 -11.04
CA THR A 155 -9.73 -4.67 -12.41
C THR A 155 -9.88 -3.54 -13.42
N TYR A 156 -10.51 -2.44 -13.04
CA TYR A 156 -10.58 -1.24 -13.87
C TYR A 156 -9.18 -0.60 -14.04
N TYR A 157 -8.36 -0.62 -12.98
CA TYR A 157 -7.04 0.01 -13.00
C TYR A 157 -5.90 -0.95 -13.34
N TYR A 158 -6.05 -2.22 -13.00
CA TYR A 158 -5.00 -3.23 -13.16
C TYR A 158 -5.46 -4.42 -14.05
#